data_147d7f793cd595144861738112f60cda
#
_entry.id   147d7f793cd595144861738112f60cda
#
_cell.length_a   1.000
_cell.length_b   1.000
_cell.length_c   1.000
_cell.angle_alpha   90.00
_cell.angle_beta   90.00
_cell.angle_gamma   90.00
#
_symmetry.space_group_name_H-M   'P 1'
#
loop_
_entity.id
_entity.type
_entity.pdbx_description
1 polymer ?
#
loop_
_entity_poly.entity_id
_entity_poly.type
_entity_poly.pdbx_seq_one_letter_code
_entity_poly.pdbx_strand_id
1 'polypeptide(L)'
;VETIENSKKVAWIVAAVSVAITALLAVAIMVMMPLKKTEPYLVRVDNNTGSTDIVTVLAGTNGITDTEATSRYFAAMYVRLMEGYDWFTVQDNVNTLMLFSDANMQNRINNKYSAPDAPHKLYADKSRVEIQINSISKLNESGLLQIRFTKKIVPINGGIYDKRTDTYSPALSEEKRIITMGFEYVNVPKLDEIRLKNPLGFTVKSYQNDKDGI
;
A
#
# COMPACT_ATOMS: atom_id res chain seq x y z
N VAL A 1 -8.58 -10.31 -78.47
CA VAL A 1 -7.32 -10.09 -77.74
C VAL A 1 -7.56 -9.17 -76.52
N GLU A 2 -8.38 -8.12 -76.62
CA GLU A 2 -8.70 -7.16 -75.51
C GLU A 2 -9.38 -7.81 -74.28
N THR A 3 -10.24 -8.82 -74.46
CA THR A 3 -10.94 -9.48 -73.39
C THR A 3 -10.02 -10.29 -72.47
N ILE A 4 -8.94 -10.83 -73.00
CA ILE A 4 -7.95 -11.63 -72.24
C ILE A 4 -7.05 -10.70 -71.39
N GLU A 5 -6.69 -9.53 -71.92
CA GLU A 5 -5.89 -8.54 -71.15
C GLU A 5 -6.68 -7.92 -69.98
N ASN A 6 -7.95 -7.63 -70.17
CA ASN A 6 -8.83 -7.10 -69.13
C ASN A 6 -9.07 -8.17 -68.05
N SER A 7 -9.23 -9.44 -68.40
CA SER A 7 -9.35 -10.54 -67.43
C SER A 7 -8.08 -10.68 -66.60
N LYS A 8 -6.89 -10.58 -67.19
CA LYS A 8 -5.62 -10.59 -66.45
C LYS A 8 -5.48 -9.39 -65.50
N LYS A 9 -5.87 -8.19 -65.91
CA LYS A 9 -5.84 -7.00 -65.01
C LYS A 9 -6.78 -7.19 -63.82
N VAL A 10 -7.99 -7.68 -64.03
CA VAL A 10 -8.95 -7.93 -62.96
C VAL A 10 -8.40 -9.03 -62.02
N ALA A 11 -7.81 -10.13 -62.51
CA ALA A 11 -7.20 -11.13 -61.65
C ALA A 11 -6.08 -10.59 -60.78
N TRP A 12 -5.21 -9.72 -61.32
CA TRP A 12 -4.13 -9.09 -60.58
C TRP A 12 -4.66 -8.12 -59.51
N ILE A 13 -5.73 -7.38 -59.76
CA ILE A 13 -6.37 -6.47 -58.80
C ILE A 13 -6.96 -7.31 -57.66
N VAL A 14 -7.68 -8.39 -57.94
CA VAL A 14 -8.25 -9.29 -56.92
C VAL A 14 -7.15 -9.91 -56.08
N ALA A 15 -6.05 -10.37 -56.69
CA ALA A 15 -4.90 -10.89 -55.95
C ALA A 15 -4.29 -9.85 -55.00
N ALA A 16 -4.08 -8.62 -55.49
CA ALA A 16 -3.51 -7.53 -54.67
C ALA A 16 -4.41 -7.17 -53.50
N VAL A 17 -5.72 -7.09 -53.70
CA VAL A 17 -6.71 -6.80 -52.62
C VAL A 17 -6.72 -7.93 -51.60
N SER A 18 -6.67 -9.19 -52.02
CA SER A 18 -6.63 -10.35 -51.10
C SER A 18 -5.37 -10.34 -50.24
N VAL A 19 -4.21 -10.04 -50.81
CA VAL A 19 -2.95 -9.91 -50.07
C VAL A 19 -3.02 -8.76 -49.05
N ALA A 20 -3.58 -7.61 -49.43
CA ALA A 20 -3.75 -6.49 -48.55
C ALA A 20 -4.65 -6.81 -47.37
N ILE A 21 -5.79 -7.48 -47.59
CA ILE A 21 -6.70 -7.91 -46.51
C ILE A 21 -6.02 -8.91 -45.58
N THR A 22 -5.27 -9.88 -46.13
CA THR A 22 -4.56 -10.87 -45.30
C THR A 22 -3.48 -10.21 -44.45
N ALA A 23 -2.75 -9.25 -44.97
CA ALA A 23 -1.75 -8.48 -44.22
C ALA A 23 -2.41 -7.67 -43.09
N LEU A 24 -3.55 -7.04 -43.35
CA LEU A 24 -4.30 -6.24 -42.36
C LEU A 24 -4.82 -7.14 -41.22
N LEU A 25 -5.32 -8.34 -41.53
CA LEU A 25 -5.76 -9.34 -40.55
C LEU A 25 -4.59 -9.85 -39.70
N ALA A 26 -3.44 -10.09 -40.30
CA ALA A 26 -2.24 -10.53 -39.60
C ALA A 26 -1.76 -9.47 -38.58
N VAL A 27 -1.78 -8.18 -38.97
CA VAL A 27 -1.46 -7.08 -38.06
C VAL A 27 -2.49 -6.96 -36.95
N ALA A 28 -3.78 -7.11 -37.23
CA ALA A 28 -4.83 -7.07 -36.21
C ALA A 28 -4.65 -8.18 -35.17
N ILE A 29 -4.33 -9.42 -35.61
CA ILE A 29 -4.03 -10.53 -34.70
C ILE A 29 -2.78 -10.27 -33.88
N MET A 30 -1.73 -9.69 -34.44
CA MET A 30 -0.50 -9.34 -33.75
C MET A 30 -0.74 -8.30 -32.62
N VAL A 31 -1.61 -7.32 -32.88
CA VAL A 31 -1.98 -6.31 -31.90
C VAL A 31 -2.88 -6.86 -30.79
N MET A 32 -3.71 -7.86 -31.10
CA MET A 32 -4.59 -8.51 -30.11
C MET A 32 -3.89 -9.59 -29.25
N MET A 33 -2.75 -10.09 -29.66
CA MET A 33 -2.02 -11.16 -28.94
C MET A 33 -1.57 -10.79 -27.51
N PRO A 34 -1.21 -9.55 -27.15
CA PRO A 34 -0.78 -9.23 -25.78
C PRO A 34 -1.90 -9.15 -24.74
N LEU A 35 -3.18 -9.39 -25.12
CA LEU A 35 -4.33 -9.21 -24.20
C LEU A 35 -4.59 -10.40 -23.25
N LYS A 36 -3.83 -11.48 -23.30
CA LYS A 36 -3.96 -12.61 -22.37
C LYS A 36 -2.80 -12.64 -21.38
N LYS A 37 -2.78 -11.73 -20.42
CA LYS A 37 -2.03 -11.93 -19.18
C LYS A 37 -2.88 -12.80 -18.25
N THR A 38 -2.56 -14.08 -18.18
CA THR A 38 -3.12 -14.97 -17.16
C THR A 38 -2.29 -14.77 -15.88
N GLU A 39 -2.81 -14.04 -14.94
CA GLU A 39 -2.18 -13.92 -13.63
C GLU A 39 -2.69 -15.07 -12.73
N PRO A 40 -1.82 -15.98 -12.27
CA PRO A 40 -2.23 -17.01 -11.34
C PRO A 40 -2.48 -16.37 -9.96
N TYR A 41 -3.70 -16.49 -9.47
CA TYR A 41 -4.07 -16.10 -8.11
C TYR A 41 -3.87 -17.29 -7.17
N LEU A 42 -3.06 -17.11 -6.13
CA LEU A 42 -2.98 -18.06 -5.04
C LEU A 42 -3.87 -17.56 -3.90
N VAL A 43 -4.93 -18.29 -3.63
CA VAL A 43 -5.81 -18.02 -2.50
C VAL A 43 -5.27 -18.78 -1.28
N ARG A 44 -4.78 -18.06 -0.29
CA ARG A 44 -4.44 -18.63 1.01
C ARG A 44 -5.70 -18.58 1.90
N VAL A 45 -6.22 -19.75 2.22
CA VAL A 45 -7.29 -19.88 3.21
C VAL A 45 -6.60 -20.02 4.58
N ASP A 46 -6.80 -19.07 5.46
CA ASP A 46 -6.42 -19.22 6.86
C ASP A 46 -7.42 -20.15 7.55
N ASN A 47 -6.97 -21.36 7.89
CA ASN A 47 -7.80 -22.39 8.50
C ASN A 47 -8.30 -22.04 9.91
N ASN A 48 -7.79 -20.98 10.54
CA ASN A 48 -8.20 -20.56 11.88
C ASN A 48 -9.27 -19.49 11.92
N THR A 49 -9.39 -18.69 10.88
CA THR A 49 -10.31 -17.53 10.86
C THR A 49 -11.31 -17.56 9.71
N GLY A 50 -11.17 -18.50 8.75
CA GLY A 50 -12.03 -18.59 7.57
C GLY A 50 -11.92 -17.39 6.62
N SER A 51 -11.00 -16.45 6.86
CA SER A 51 -10.78 -15.32 5.97
C SER A 51 -9.95 -15.75 4.77
N THR A 52 -10.47 -15.48 3.59
CA THR A 52 -9.75 -15.66 2.33
C THR A 52 -8.92 -14.42 2.03
N ASP A 53 -7.63 -14.48 2.29
CA ASP A 53 -6.68 -13.48 1.80
C ASP A 53 -6.20 -13.91 0.41
N ILE A 54 -6.38 -13.03 -0.57
CA ILE A 54 -5.74 -13.19 -1.88
C ILE A 54 -4.27 -12.85 -1.69
N VAL A 55 -3.48 -13.87 -1.39
CA VAL A 55 -2.02 -13.72 -1.42
C VAL A 55 -1.62 -13.75 -2.88
N THR A 56 -1.35 -12.58 -3.45
CA THR A 56 -0.62 -12.51 -4.72
C THR A 56 0.76 -13.11 -4.46
N VAL A 57 0.96 -14.34 -4.93
CA VAL A 57 2.24 -15.02 -4.81
C VAL A 57 3.28 -14.17 -5.51
N LEU A 58 4.33 -13.85 -4.80
CA LEU A 58 5.64 -13.55 -5.36
C LEU A 58 6.16 -14.79 -6.11
N ALA A 59 5.49 -15.16 -7.22
CA ALA A 59 6.09 -16.03 -8.21
C ALA A 59 7.17 -15.19 -8.87
N GLY A 60 8.39 -15.65 -8.71
CA GLY A 60 9.58 -14.96 -9.18
C GLY A 60 9.37 -14.25 -10.50
N THR A 61 9.84 -13.04 -10.52
CA THR A 61 10.11 -12.16 -11.65
C THR A 61 8.99 -11.35 -12.29
N ASN A 62 7.68 -11.46 -11.95
CA ASN A 62 6.69 -10.61 -12.63
C ASN A 62 5.40 -10.29 -11.83
N GLY A 63 5.36 -10.27 -10.52
CA GLY A 63 4.07 -10.23 -9.84
C GLY A 63 3.81 -9.05 -8.92
N ILE A 64 4.75 -8.56 -8.17
CA ILE A 64 4.66 -7.28 -7.49
C ILE A 64 5.64 -6.38 -8.21
N THR A 65 5.15 -5.34 -8.89
CA THR A 65 6.04 -4.30 -9.39
C THR A 65 6.82 -3.80 -8.17
N ASP A 66 8.11 -3.53 -8.32
CA ASP A 66 8.94 -2.93 -7.26
C ASP A 66 8.23 -1.76 -6.58
N THR A 67 7.34 -1.09 -7.32
CA THR A 67 6.45 -0.01 -6.87
C THR A 67 5.42 -0.46 -5.83
N GLU A 68 4.80 -1.64 -5.97
CA GLU A 68 3.78 -2.09 -5.00
C GLU A 68 4.43 -2.53 -3.68
N ALA A 69 5.52 -3.29 -3.74
CA ALA A 69 6.27 -3.68 -2.55
C ALA A 69 6.78 -2.45 -1.79
N THR A 70 7.27 -1.47 -2.53
CA THR A 70 7.75 -0.20 -1.99
C THR A 70 6.61 0.62 -1.37
N SER A 71 5.44 0.67 -2.02
CA SER A 71 4.26 1.36 -1.48
C SER A 71 3.78 0.72 -0.17
N ARG A 72 3.76 -0.61 -0.09
CA ARG A 72 3.42 -1.35 1.13
C ARG A 72 4.42 -1.08 2.26
N TYR A 73 5.71 -1.01 1.94
CA TYR A 73 6.75 -0.68 2.91
C TYR A 73 6.55 0.72 3.50
N PHE A 74 6.38 1.75 2.65
CA PHE A 74 6.15 3.11 3.12
C PHE A 74 4.83 3.26 3.87
N ALA A 75 3.77 2.57 3.44
CA ALA A 75 2.50 2.56 4.14
C ALA A 75 2.63 1.95 5.54
N ALA A 76 3.30 0.81 5.67
CA ALA A 76 3.57 0.18 6.98
C ALA A 76 4.40 1.09 7.89
N MET A 77 5.42 1.74 7.33
CA MET A 77 6.25 2.70 8.05
C MET A 77 5.42 3.89 8.52
N TYR A 78 4.60 4.48 7.64
CA TYR A 78 3.73 5.60 7.99
C TYR A 78 2.77 5.25 9.14
N VAL A 79 2.15 4.06 9.11
CA VAL A 79 1.25 3.61 10.18
C VAL A 79 2.01 3.47 11.51
N ARG A 80 3.22 2.92 11.48
CA ARG A 80 4.04 2.82 12.71
C ARG A 80 4.40 4.20 13.27
N LEU A 81 4.73 5.16 12.42
CA LEU A 81 5.04 6.53 12.83
C LEU A 81 3.78 7.27 13.33
N MET A 82 2.62 7.04 12.70
CA MET A 82 1.38 7.75 13.03
C MET A 82 0.71 7.23 14.30
N GLU A 83 0.69 5.91 14.47
CA GLU A 83 -0.04 5.25 15.57
C GLU A 83 0.86 4.78 16.71
N GLY A 84 2.14 4.58 16.43
CA GLY A 84 3.14 4.22 17.42
C GLY A 84 3.53 5.39 18.30
N TYR A 85 4.12 5.08 19.45
CA TYR A 85 4.63 6.07 20.36
C TYR A 85 5.80 5.52 21.18
N ASP A 86 6.86 6.29 21.25
CA ASP A 86 7.97 6.08 22.16
C ASP A 86 8.51 7.45 22.59
N TRP A 87 8.69 7.64 23.90
CA TRP A 87 9.11 8.92 24.48
C TRP A 87 10.42 9.44 23.91
N PHE A 88 11.38 8.55 23.67
CA PHE A 88 12.73 8.92 23.23
C PHE A 88 12.81 9.27 21.75
N THR A 89 11.89 8.76 20.94
CA THR A 89 11.92 8.93 19.48
C THR A 89 10.77 9.76 18.93
N VAL A 90 9.82 10.18 19.77
CA VAL A 90 8.58 10.84 19.31
C VAL A 90 8.84 12.06 18.44
N GLN A 91 9.83 12.90 18.78
CA GLN A 91 10.11 14.11 18.00
C GLN A 91 10.64 13.79 16.61
N ASP A 92 11.56 12.85 16.48
CA ASP A 92 12.10 12.43 15.17
C ASP A 92 11.05 11.69 14.34
N ASN A 93 10.22 10.88 15.01
CA ASN A 93 9.10 10.20 14.37
C ASN A 93 8.09 11.20 13.80
N VAL A 94 7.73 12.24 14.54
CA VAL A 94 6.82 13.30 14.06
C VAL A 94 7.45 14.08 12.91
N ASN A 95 8.72 14.47 13.02
CA ASN A 95 9.43 15.16 11.95
C ASN A 95 9.45 14.30 10.67
N THR A 96 9.73 13.01 10.81
CA THR A 96 9.71 12.07 9.68
C THR A 96 8.30 11.94 9.11
N LEU A 97 7.29 11.78 9.96
CA LEU A 97 5.88 11.67 9.54
C LEU A 97 5.42 12.88 8.72
N MET A 98 5.87 14.10 9.09
CA MET A 98 5.59 15.33 8.35
C MET A 98 6.14 15.30 6.92
N LEU A 99 7.31 14.65 6.68
CA LEU A 99 7.89 14.53 5.35
C LEU A 99 7.09 13.61 4.42
N PHE A 100 6.30 12.70 4.98
CA PHE A 100 5.45 11.77 4.25
C PHE A 100 3.99 12.23 4.16
N SER A 101 3.69 13.46 4.55
CA SER A 101 2.33 13.99 4.70
C SER A 101 2.11 15.21 3.83
N ASP A 102 0.93 15.30 3.21
CA ASP A 102 0.51 16.55 2.57
C ASP A 102 0.08 17.60 3.63
N ALA A 103 -0.23 18.81 3.19
CA ALA A 103 -0.61 19.91 4.07
C ALA A 103 -1.81 19.58 4.99
N ASN A 104 -2.81 18.84 4.48
CA ASN A 104 -3.98 18.45 5.27
C ASN A 104 -3.59 17.46 6.37
N MET A 105 -2.77 16.46 6.02
CA MET A 105 -2.28 15.48 6.97
C MET A 105 -1.33 16.09 7.99
N GLN A 106 -0.47 17.04 7.59
CA GLN A 106 0.40 17.79 8.50
C GLN A 106 -0.42 18.56 9.54
N ASN A 107 -1.50 19.24 9.13
CA ASN A 107 -2.41 19.91 10.06
C ASN A 107 -3.08 18.92 11.03
N ARG A 108 -3.48 17.76 10.54
CA ARG A 108 -4.07 16.70 11.37
C ARG A 108 -3.07 16.16 12.39
N ILE A 109 -1.81 15.98 12.01
CA ILE A 109 -0.73 15.55 12.91
C ILE A 109 -0.48 16.61 13.97
N ASN A 110 -0.38 17.88 13.59
CA ASN A 110 -0.21 18.99 14.52
C ASN A 110 -1.36 19.04 15.55
N ASN A 111 -2.60 18.88 15.10
CA ASN A 111 -3.76 18.85 15.99
C ASN A 111 -3.70 17.65 16.94
N LYS A 112 -3.31 16.46 16.48
CA LYS A 112 -3.14 15.27 17.31
C LYS A 112 -2.13 15.49 18.44
N TYR A 113 -1.00 16.12 18.15
CA TYR A 113 0.06 16.35 19.14
C TYR A 113 -0.17 17.60 20.01
N SER A 114 -1.06 18.52 19.62
CA SER A 114 -1.46 19.67 20.43
C SER A 114 -2.64 19.35 21.36
N ALA A 115 -3.39 18.29 21.10
CA ALA A 115 -4.58 17.93 21.87
C ALA A 115 -4.28 17.65 23.36
N PRO A 116 -5.27 17.78 24.26
CA PRO A 116 -5.12 17.42 25.67
C PRO A 116 -4.76 15.95 25.89
N ASP A 117 -5.24 15.07 24.99
CA ASP A 117 -5.03 13.63 24.97
C ASP A 117 -3.89 13.20 24.03
N ALA A 118 -2.97 14.11 23.72
CA ALA A 118 -1.81 13.80 22.87
C ALA A 118 -0.98 12.64 23.45
N PRO A 119 -0.43 11.75 22.61
CA PRO A 119 0.27 10.55 23.06
C PRO A 119 1.39 10.82 24.07
N HIS A 120 2.15 11.91 23.89
CA HIS A 120 3.23 12.30 24.82
C HIS A 120 2.73 12.74 26.20
N LYS A 121 1.46 13.20 26.30
CA LYS A 121 0.83 13.54 27.58
C LYS A 121 0.21 12.32 28.25
N LEU A 122 -0.38 11.40 27.44
CA LEU A 122 -1.04 10.20 27.96
C LEU A 122 -0.05 9.13 28.43
N TYR A 123 0.98 8.86 27.62
CA TYR A 123 1.91 7.77 27.89
C TYR A 123 3.21 8.22 28.55
N ALA A 124 3.62 9.48 28.29
CA ALA A 124 4.85 10.06 28.79
C ALA A 124 6.05 9.10 28.62
N ASP A 125 6.90 8.99 29.63
CA ASP A 125 8.00 8.05 29.72
C ASP A 125 7.63 6.70 30.37
N LYS A 126 6.32 6.47 30.61
CA LYS A 126 5.85 5.29 31.35
C LYS A 126 5.44 4.13 30.46
N SER A 127 4.99 4.45 29.24
CA SER A 127 4.51 3.42 28.30
C SER A 127 4.91 3.79 26.88
N ARG A 128 5.05 2.75 26.06
CA ARG A 128 5.22 2.87 24.61
C ARG A 128 4.04 2.22 23.88
N VAL A 129 3.80 2.64 22.66
CA VAL A 129 2.78 2.05 21.78
C VAL A 129 3.47 1.33 20.65
N GLU A 130 3.34 0.03 20.62
CA GLU A 130 3.87 -0.84 19.56
C GLU A 130 2.79 -1.13 18.53
N ILE A 131 3.18 -1.11 17.26
CA ILE A 131 2.31 -1.36 16.13
C ILE A 131 2.78 -2.61 15.40
N GLN A 132 1.94 -3.63 15.42
CA GLN A 132 2.14 -4.85 14.65
C GLN A 132 1.23 -4.81 13.42
N ILE A 133 1.83 -4.72 12.23
CA ILE A 133 1.08 -4.80 10.96
C ILE A 133 0.69 -6.25 10.71
N ASN A 134 -0.60 -6.49 10.54
CA ASN A 134 -1.16 -7.82 10.30
C ASN A 134 -1.33 -8.09 8.80
N SER A 135 -1.90 -7.13 8.07
CA SER A 135 -2.06 -7.24 6.62
C SER A 135 -2.11 -5.87 5.94
N ILE A 136 -1.70 -5.84 4.68
CA ILE A 136 -1.84 -4.68 3.81
C ILE A 136 -2.43 -5.17 2.49
N SER A 137 -3.59 -4.65 2.12
CA SER A 137 -4.28 -4.97 0.88
C SER A 137 -4.61 -3.70 0.09
N LYS A 138 -4.58 -3.82 -1.22
CA LYS A 138 -5.02 -2.77 -2.12
C LYS A 138 -6.55 -2.84 -2.26
N LEU A 139 -7.25 -1.74 -1.98
CA LEU A 139 -8.70 -1.74 -1.97
C LEU A 139 -9.30 -1.69 -3.38
N ASN A 140 -8.64 -0.96 -4.29
CA ASN A 140 -9.06 -0.78 -5.67
C ASN A 140 -7.88 -0.27 -6.52
N GLU A 141 -8.12 -0.05 -7.81
CA GLU A 141 -7.13 0.53 -8.71
C GLU A 141 -6.79 2.01 -8.41
N SER A 142 -7.58 2.68 -7.58
CA SER A 142 -7.43 4.10 -7.22
C SER A 142 -6.29 4.39 -6.23
N GLY A 143 -5.43 3.42 -5.91
CA GLY A 143 -4.26 3.64 -5.03
C GLY A 143 -4.60 3.70 -3.54
N LEU A 144 -5.79 3.27 -3.12
CA LEU A 144 -6.14 3.15 -1.70
C LEU A 144 -5.59 1.85 -1.12
N LEU A 145 -4.93 1.95 0.02
CA LEU A 145 -4.47 0.81 0.81
C LEU A 145 -5.33 0.64 2.06
N GLN A 146 -5.66 -0.60 2.35
CA GLN A 146 -6.25 -1.01 3.61
C GLN A 146 -5.20 -1.74 4.44
N ILE A 147 -4.94 -1.23 5.64
CA ILE A 147 -3.91 -1.74 6.54
C ILE A 147 -4.58 -2.19 7.84
N ARG A 148 -4.48 -3.48 8.17
CA ARG A 148 -4.90 -4.02 9.45
C ARG A 148 -3.71 -4.14 10.37
N PHE A 149 -3.86 -3.70 11.61
CA PHE A 149 -2.79 -3.73 12.58
C PHE A 149 -3.33 -3.94 13.99
N THR A 150 -2.46 -4.42 14.85
CA THR A 150 -2.70 -4.54 16.28
C THR A 150 -1.88 -3.46 17.00
N LYS A 151 -2.57 -2.63 17.77
CA LYS A 151 -1.98 -1.62 18.63
C LYS A 151 -1.82 -2.21 20.03
N LYS A 152 -0.60 -2.20 20.56
CA LYS A 152 -0.27 -2.69 21.90
C LYS A 152 0.31 -1.57 22.74
N ILE A 153 -0.24 -1.36 23.93
CA ILE A 153 0.33 -0.42 24.90
C ILE A 153 1.18 -1.23 25.86
N VAL A 154 2.47 -0.98 25.87
CA VAL A 154 3.47 -1.72 26.66
C VAL A 154 4.08 -0.80 27.70
N PRO A 155 3.97 -1.12 29.00
CA PRO A 155 4.69 -0.38 30.03
C PRO A 155 6.21 -0.55 29.87
N ILE A 156 6.97 0.53 30.04
CA ILE A 156 8.44 0.51 29.91
C ILE A 156 9.09 -0.32 31.02
N ASN A 157 8.49 -0.33 32.21
CA ASN A 157 9.02 -1.01 33.39
C ASN A 157 8.48 -2.45 33.58
N GLY A 158 8.05 -3.12 32.50
CA GLY A 158 7.79 -4.57 32.52
C GLY A 158 6.46 -5.03 33.10
N GLY A 159 5.55 -4.13 33.48
CA GLY A 159 4.20 -4.51 33.90
C GLY A 159 3.57 -3.55 34.89
N ILE A 160 2.26 -3.65 35.06
CA ILE A 160 1.52 -2.95 36.11
C ILE A 160 1.40 -3.89 37.32
N TYR A 161 1.96 -3.45 38.45
CA TYR A 161 1.74 -4.15 39.70
C TYR A 161 0.32 -3.86 40.20
N ASP A 162 -0.54 -4.85 40.20
CA ASP A 162 -1.86 -4.73 40.83
C ASP A 162 -1.73 -5.07 42.32
N LYS A 163 -1.81 -4.02 43.14
CA LYS A 163 -1.71 -4.11 44.59
C LYS A 163 -2.82 -4.95 45.24
N ARG A 164 -3.95 -5.19 44.54
CA ARG A 164 -5.05 -6.01 45.06
C ARG A 164 -4.83 -7.50 44.84
N THR A 165 -4.16 -7.85 43.76
CA THR A 165 -3.92 -9.26 43.38
C THR A 165 -2.48 -9.70 43.66
N ASP A 166 -1.62 -8.78 44.12
CA ASP A 166 -0.18 -8.99 44.32
C ASP A 166 0.52 -9.62 43.10
N THR A 167 0.05 -9.22 41.91
CA THR A 167 0.54 -9.78 40.64
C THR A 167 1.04 -8.70 39.72
N TYR A 168 2.19 -8.93 39.05
CA TYR A 168 2.60 -8.21 37.89
C TYR A 168 1.81 -8.73 36.68
N SER A 169 0.87 -7.94 36.21
CA SER A 169 0.25 -8.19 34.93
C SER A 169 1.04 -7.43 33.87
N PRO A 170 1.50 -8.10 32.80
CA PRO A 170 1.85 -7.39 31.60
C PRO A 170 0.53 -6.83 31.06
N ALA A 171 0.13 -5.64 31.52
CA ALA A 171 -1.09 -4.98 31.05
C ALA A 171 -0.87 -4.54 29.60
N LEU A 172 -0.98 -5.50 28.71
CA LEU A 172 -1.04 -5.26 27.29
C LEU A 172 -2.50 -4.94 26.98
N SER A 173 -2.79 -3.69 26.77
CA SER A 173 -4.01 -3.34 26.04
C SER A 173 -3.73 -3.62 24.59
N GLU A 174 -4.42 -4.60 24.02
CA GLU A 174 -4.37 -4.90 22.58
C GLU A 174 -5.65 -4.42 21.92
N GLU A 175 -5.51 -3.67 20.85
CA GLU A 175 -6.64 -3.19 20.05
C GLU A 175 -6.37 -3.47 18.58
N LYS A 176 -7.28 -4.19 17.92
CA LYS A 176 -7.24 -4.40 16.48
C LYS A 176 -7.86 -3.21 15.77
N ARG A 177 -7.16 -2.70 14.78
CA ARG A 177 -7.59 -1.52 14.03
C ARG A 177 -7.36 -1.71 12.53
N ILE A 178 -8.13 -0.95 11.77
CA ILE A 178 -8.06 -0.95 10.32
C ILE A 178 -7.90 0.49 9.83
N ILE A 179 -6.95 0.68 8.92
CA ILE A 179 -6.69 1.97 8.30
C ILE A 179 -7.02 1.89 6.82
N THR A 180 -7.72 2.91 6.33
CA THR A 180 -7.84 3.19 4.90
C THR A 180 -6.98 4.41 4.59
N MET A 181 -5.97 4.23 3.75
CA MET A 181 -4.96 5.24 3.41
C MET A 181 -4.92 5.49 1.92
N GLY A 182 -5.02 6.76 1.53
CA GLY A 182 -4.74 7.23 0.17
C GLY A 182 -3.38 7.91 0.11
N PHE A 183 -2.60 7.59 -0.90
CA PHE A 183 -1.27 8.16 -1.10
C PHE A 183 -1.00 8.43 -2.57
N GLU A 184 0.01 9.22 -2.82
CA GLU A 184 0.56 9.46 -4.15
C GLU A 184 2.09 9.61 -4.10
N TYR A 185 2.73 9.44 -5.21
CA TYR A 185 4.15 9.79 -5.38
C TYR A 185 4.22 11.19 -5.99
N VAL A 186 4.70 12.14 -5.20
CA VAL A 186 4.95 13.52 -5.65
C VAL A 186 6.40 13.67 -6.10
N ASN A 187 6.77 14.87 -6.55
CA ASN A 187 8.13 15.17 -7.00
C ASN A 187 9.18 14.72 -5.95
N VAL A 188 10.19 14.01 -6.43
CA VAL A 188 11.32 13.60 -5.61
C VAL A 188 11.95 14.83 -4.95
N PRO A 189 12.18 14.79 -3.62
CA PRO A 189 12.77 15.91 -2.90
C PRO A 189 14.15 16.29 -3.44
N LYS A 190 14.40 17.59 -3.59
CA LYS A 190 15.69 18.10 -4.09
C LYS A 190 16.79 18.06 -3.04
N LEU A 191 16.44 18.21 -1.77
CA LEU A 191 17.39 18.18 -0.65
C LEU A 191 17.77 16.73 -0.34
N ASP A 192 19.06 16.45 -0.30
CA ASP A 192 19.59 15.10 -0.07
C ASP A 192 19.14 14.51 1.27
N GLU A 193 19.07 15.30 2.31
CA GLU A 193 18.61 14.88 3.63
C GLU A 193 17.16 14.36 3.61
N ILE A 194 16.27 15.06 2.91
CA ILE A 194 14.87 14.64 2.74
C ILE A 194 14.79 13.42 1.81
N ARG A 195 15.59 13.41 0.75
CA ARG A 195 15.64 12.32 -0.22
C ARG A 195 16.14 11.01 0.40
N LEU A 196 17.04 11.06 1.38
CA LEU A 196 17.48 9.87 2.12
C LEU A 196 16.34 9.24 2.95
N LYS A 197 15.42 10.06 3.47
CA LYS A 197 14.26 9.57 4.21
C LYS A 197 13.09 9.18 3.29
N ASN A 198 12.80 9.99 2.27
CA ASN A 198 11.71 9.80 1.32
C ASN A 198 12.19 9.88 -0.14
N PRO A 199 12.89 8.84 -0.63
CA PRO A 199 13.55 8.88 -1.94
C PRO A 199 12.60 8.96 -3.13
N LEU A 200 11.37 8.51 -2.96
CA LEU A 200 10.38 8.44 -4.04
C LEU A 200 9.29 9.52 -3.93
N GLY A 201 9.32 10.36 -2.90
CA GLY A 201 8.27 11.36 -2.67
C GLY A 201 6.93 10.75 -2.30
N PHE A 202 6.92 9.61 -1.59
CA PHE A 202 5.69 9.01 -1.09
C PHE A 202 4.97 9.98 -0.16
N THR A 203 3.71 10.30 -0.45
CA THR A 203 2.95 11.32 0.28
C THR A 203 1.53 10.85 0.58
N VAL A 204 1.17 10.81 1.85
CA VAL A 204 -0.18 10.43 2.29
C VAL A 204 -1.11 11.64 2.19
N LYS A 205 -2.25 11.42 1.54
CA LYS A 205 -3.31 12.41 1.29
C LYS A 205 -4.53 12.22 2.17
N SER A 206 -4.85 10.98 2.48
CA SER A 206 -6.00 10.63 3.32
C SER A 206 -5.66 9.48 4.25
N TYR A 207 -6.24 9.51 5.44
CA TYR A 207 -5.98 8.55 6.47
C TYR A 207 -7.21 8.42 7.37
N GLN A 208 -7.84 7.28 7.37
CA GLN A 208 -8.97 6.97 8.23
C GLN A 208 -8.63 5.76 9.08
N ASN A 209 -8.84 5.86 10.39
CA ASN A 209 -8.50 4.83 11.37
C ASN A 209 -9.77 4.43 12.11
N ASP A 210 -10.21 3.19 11.90
CA ASP A 210 -11.42 2.63 12.46
C ASP A 210 -11.08 1.41 13.35
N LYS A 211 -12.02 1.03 14.23
CA LYS A 211 -11.91 -0.24 14.96
C LYS A 211 -12.13 -1.40 13.99
N ASP A 212 -11.29 -2.42 14.08
CA ASP A 212 -11.52 -3.65 13.33
C ASP A 212 -12.62 -4.44 14.04
N GLY A 213 -13.77 -4.56 13.39
CA GLY A 213 -14.97 -5.19 13.96
C GLY A 213 -14.96 -6.71 13.94
N ILE A 214 -13.77 -7.33 13.74
CA ILE A 214 -13.61 -8.79 13.66
C ILE A 214 -12.86 -9.30 14.88
#